data_c3e169be63275f5597c8777deffc44ca
#
_entry.id   c3e169be63275f5597c8777deffc44ca
#
_cell.length_a   1.000
_cell.length_b   1.000
_cell.length_c   1.000
_cell.angle_alpha   90.00
_cell.angle_beta   90.00
_cell.angle_gamma   90.00
#
_symmetry.space_group_name_H-M   'P 1'
#
loop_
_entity.id
_entity.type
_entity.pdbx_description
1 polymer ?
#
loop_
_entity_poly.entity_id
_entity_poly.type
_entity_poly.pdbx_seq_one_letter_code
_entity_poly.pdbx_strand_id
1 'polypeptide(L)'
;MSDTRTGTGSGLTLDPVTFEVLKNSFITTVDQMAEQVLRTCYSFVIYNRDFSSALNDANGDSIAQGNQDIAVHVGTLHYTCKDVIRVFKGKMKPGDVYIINDPYAGGTHFNDVRLIRPIFVGDEIIGFSQS
;
A
#
# COMPACT_ATOMS: atom_id res chain seq x y z
N MET A 1 -27.47 -13.82 34.26
CA MET A 1 -27.61 -14.50 32.96
C MET A 1 -26.66 -13.80 32.00
N SER A 2 -25.53 -14.46 31.76
CA SER A 2 -24.42 -14.01 30.97
C SER A 2 -24.64 -14.41 29.52
N ASP A 3 -24.55 -13.48 28.57
CA ASP A 3 -24.46 -13.80 27.15
C ASP A 3 -23.11 -13.29 26.66
N THR A 4 -22.12 -14.15 26.70
CA THR A 4 -20.80 -13.96 26.09
C THR A 4 -20.86 -14.39 24.64
N ARG A 5 -21.11 -13.45 23.75
CA ARG A 5 -20.91 -13.69 22.30
C ARG A 5 -19.42 -13.55 21.97
N THR A 6 -18.72 -14.64 22.05
CA THR A 6 -17.42 -14.81 21.40
C THR A 6 -17.63 -14.92 19.88
N GLY A 7 -17.43 -13.82 19.18
CA GLY A 7 -17.34 -13.83 17.72
C GLY A 7 -16.04 -14.54 17.31
N THR A 8 -16.12 -15.83 17.03
CA THR A 8 -15.06 -16.57 16.35
C THR A 8 -15.08 -16.16 14.89
N GLY A 9 -14.24 -15.18 14.54
CA GLY A 9 -13.89 -14.94 13.16
C GLY A 9 -13.26 -16.20 12.59
N SER A 10 -13.87 -16.79 11.58
CA SER A 10 -13.27 -17.87 10.79
C SER A 10 -12.12 -17.29 9.97
N GLY A 11 -10.98 -17.08 10.65
CA GLY A 11 -9.76 -16.72 9.94
C GLY A 11 -9.40 -17.85 8.98
N LEU A 12 -9.25 -17.52 7.71
CA LEU A 12 -8.65 -18.43 6.74
C LEU A 12 -7.26 -18.80 7.26
N THR A 13 -7.10 -20.05 7.71
CA THR A 13 -5.79 -20.58 8.04
C THR A 13 -5.12 -21.04 6.76
N LEU A 14 -4.19 -20.22 6.26
CA LEU A 14 -3.32 -20.62 5.17
C LEU A 14 -2.32 -21.65 5.70
N ASP A 15 -2.03 -22.68 4.88
CA ASP A 15 -0.91 -23.56 5.18
C ASP A 15 0.42 -22.75 5.09
N PRO A 16 1.47 -23.18 5.82
CA PRO A 16 2.72 -22.41 5.88
C PRO A 16 3.40 -22.22 4.52
N VAL A 17 3.28 -23.16 3.60
CA VAL A 17 3.89 -23.08 2.26
C VAL A 17 3.17 -22.01 1.44
N THR A 18 1.86 -22.06 1.40
CA THR A 18 1.03 -21.04 0.69
C THR A 18 1.28 -19.65 1.27
N PHE A 19 1.40 -19.52 2.60
CA PHE A 19 1.72 -18.24 3.25
C PHE A 19 3.06 -17.68 2.78
N GLU A 20 4.13 -18.49 2.77
CA GLU A 20 5.44 -18.05 2.33
C GLU A 20 5.47 -17.71 0.83
N VAL A 21 4.76 -18.46 -0.01
CA VAL A 21 4.63 -18.15 -1.44
C VAL A 21 3.95 -16.80 -1.64
N LEU A 22 2.83 -16.55 -0.97
CA LEU A 22 2.11 -15.27 -1.07
C LEU A 22 2.96 -14.10 -0.57
N LYS A 23 3.59 -14.24 0.59
CA LYS A 23 4.48 -13.22 1.16
C LYS A 23 5.59 -12.83 0.19
N ASN A 24 6.29 -13.82 -0.37
CA ASN A 24 7.37 -13.56 -1.32
C ASN A 24 6.85 -12.98 -2.65
N SER A 25 5.64 -13.36 -3.06
CA SER A 25 4.98 -12.79 -4.25
C SER A 25 4.66 -11.31 -4.06
N PHE A 26 4.17 -10.90 -2.89
CA PHE A 26 3.93 -9.47 -2.60
C PHE A 26 5.23 -8.66 -2.61
N ILE A 27 6.29 -9.16 -1.98
CA ILE A 27 7.61 -8.50 -1.99
C ILE A 27 8.12 -8.37 -3.43
N THR A 28 8.09 -9.45 -4.21
CA THR A 28 8.50 -9.44 -5.62
C THR A 28 7.68 -8.44 -6.44
N THR A 29 6.38 -8.35 -6.20
CA THR A 29 5.50 -7.40 -6.89
C THR A 29 5.93 -5.96 -6.60
N VAL A 30 6.20 -5.63 -5.34
CA VAL A 30 6.65 -4.27 -4.96
C VAL A 30 8.03 -3.96 -5.58
N ASP A 31 8.96 -4.90 -5.57
CA ASP A 31 10.27 -4.72 -6.21
C ASP A 31 10.12 -4.50 -7.74
N GLN A 32 9.20 -5.20 -8.40
CA GLN A 32 8.88 -4.97 -9.81
C GLN A 32 8.24 -3.60 -10.06
N MET A 33 7.38 -3.12 -9.17
CA MET A 33 6.84 -1.75 -9.23
C MET A 33 7.97 -0.73 -9.18
N ALA A 34 8.91 -0.86 -8.23
CA ALA A 34 10.06 0.01 -8.09
C ALA A 34 10.95 0.01 -9.35
N GLU A 35 11.26 -1.17 -9.89
CA GLU A 35 12.02 -1.29 -11.14
C GLU A 35 11.30 -0.64 -12.33
N GLN A 36 9.97 -0.72 -12.40
CA GLN A 36 9.21 -0.05 -13.46
C GLN A 36 9.27 1.47 -13.33
N VAL A 37 9.21 2.02 -12.12
CA VAL A 37 9.39 3.45 -11.86
C VAL A 37 10.77 3.91 -12.35
N LEU A 38 11.85 3.18 -11.99
CA LEU A 38 13.21 3.50 -12.43
C LEU A 38 13.37 3.47 -13.96
N ARG A 39 12.76 2.49 -14.64
CA ARG A 39 12.86 2.37 -16.10
C ARG A 39 12.12 3.46 -16.86
N THR A 40 11.15 4.10 -16.25
CA THR A 40 10.28 5.08 -16.91
C THR A 40 10.47 6.51 -16.42
N CYS A 41 11.26 6.71 -15.36
CA CYS A 41 11.48 8.04 -14.80
C CYS A 41 12.46 8.87 -15.64
N TYR A 42 12.30 10.20 -15.54
CA TYR A 42 13.22 11.20 -16.09
C TYR A 42 13.82 12.08 -14.99
N SER A 43 13.50 11.80 -13.72
CA SER A 43 13.97 12.55 -12.57
C SER A 43 15.29 12.00 -12.06
N PHE A 44 16.28 12.87 -11.88
CA PHE A 44 17.55 12.52 -11.24
C PHE A 44 17.35 12.02 -9.80
N VAL A 45 16.39 12.57 -9.08
CA VAL A 45 16.02 12.19 -7.72
C VAL A 45 15.53 10.73 -7.70
N ILE A 46 14.59 10.40 -8.59
CA ILE A 46 14.08 9.03 -8.73
C ILE A 46 15.18 8.07 -9.18
N TYR A 47 16.07 8.49 -10.10
CA TYR A 47 17.22 7.68 -10.52
C TYR A 47 18.14 7.30 -9.35
N ASN A 48 18.28 8.19 -8.36
CA ASN A 48 19.02 7.92 -7.12
C ASN A 48 18.20 7.14 -6.08
N ARG A 49 17.07 6.54 -6.48
CA ARG A 49 16.16 5.76 -5.63
C ARG A 49 15.53 6.54 -4.48
N ASP A 50 15.35 7.87 -4.65
CA ASP A 50 14.62 8.69 -3.69
C ASP A 50 13.10 8.54 -3.91
N PHE A 51 12.63 7.34 -3.73
CA PHE A 51 11.22 6.97 -3.73
C PHE A 51 11.00 5.65 -3.00
N SER A 52 9.75 5.31 -2.75
CA SER A 52 9.36 4.04 -2.13
C SER A 52 8.11 3.50 -2.79
N SER A 53 7.96 2.18 -2.78
CA SER A 53 6.77 1.49 -3.28
C SER A 53 6.24 0.52 -2.25
N ALA A 54 4.91 0.41 -2.14
CA ALA A 54 4.27 -0.49 -1.20
C ALA A 54 2.95 -1.06 -1.70
N LEU A 55 2.56 -2.18 -1.10
CA LEU A 55 1.21 -2.71 -1.14
C LEU A 55 0.58 -2.61 0.25
N ASN A 56 -0.68 -2.20 0.28
CA ASN A 56 -1.48 -2.10 1.49
C ASN A 56 -2.74 -2.97 1.35
N ASP A 57 -3.26 -3.43 2.49
CA ASP A 57 -4.56 -4.12 2.53
C ASP A 57 -5.73 -3.15 2.29
N ALA A 58 -6.96 -3.67 2.33
CA ALA A 58 -8.17 -2.87 2.16
C ALA A 58 -8.41 -1.83 3.26
N ASN A 59 -7.73 -1.94 4.40
CA ASN A 59 -7.78 -0.99 5.51
C ASN A 59 -6.65 0.05 5.42
N GLY A 60 -5.72 -0.09 4.47
CA GLY A 60 -4.55 0.76 4.32
C GLY A 60 -3.36 0.33 5.15
N ASP A 61 -3.40 -0.83 5.81
CA ASP A 61 -2.26 -1.37 6.54
C ASP A 61 -1.23 -1.97 5.58
N SER A 62 0.05 -1.77 5.87
CA SER A 62 1.13 -2.20 4.99
C SER A 62 1.26 -3.72 4.95
N ILE A 63 1.20 -4.31 3.76
CA ILE A 63 1.44 -5.74 3.50
C ILE A 63 2.89 -5.97 3.09
N ALA A 64 3.40 -5.17 2.17
CA ALA A 64 4.75 -5.27 1.65
C ALA A 64 5.28 -3.90 1.25
N GLN A 65 6.58 -3.70 1.43
CA GLN A 65 7.32 -2.51 1.04
C GLN A 65 8.61 -2.95 0.33
N GLY A 66 9.12 -2.11 -0.58
CA GLY A 66 10.30 -2.43 -1.37
C GLY A 66 11.56 -2.63 -0.52
N ASN A 67 12.35 -3.63 -0.89
CA ASN A 67 13.58 -3.97 -0.16
C ASN A 67 14.69 -2.91 -0.28
N GLN A 68 14.59 -2.03 -1.27
CA GLN A 68 15.57 -0.97 -1.55
C GLN A 68 15.00 0.43 -1.30
N ASP A 69 13.89 0.51 -0.62
CA ASP A 69 13.23 1.76 -0.26
C ASP A 69 14.04 2.56 0.75
N ILE A 70 13.87 3.88 0.71
CA ILE A 70 14.53 4.78 1.67
C ILE A 70 13.98 4.53 3.07
N ALA A 71 14.88 4.39 4.03
CA ALA A 71 14.53 4.06 5.41
C ALA A 71 13.58 5.07 6.07
N VAL A 72 13.63 6.35 5.68
CA VAL A 72 12.72 7.39 6.22
C VAL A 72 11.26 7.16 5.82
N HIS A 73 11.00 6.45 4.72
CA HIS A 73 9.65 6.12 4.28
C HIS A 73 9.09 4.85 4.93
N VAL A 74 9.94 4.05 5.59
CA VAL A 74 9.51 2.84 6.28
C VAL A 74 8.52 3.20 7.39
N GLY A 75 7.34 2.61 7.32
CA GLY A 75 6.29 2.85 8.30
C GLY A 75 5.51 4.16 8.12
N THR A 76 5.75 4.98 7.08
CA THR A 76 4.97 6.20 6.84
C THR A 76 3.89 6.02 5.76
N LEU A 77 4.10 5.11 4.82
CA LEU A 77 3.23 4.93 3.67
C LEU A 77 1.79 4.56 4.05
N HIS A 78 1.59 3.73 5.06
CA HIS A 78 0.25 3.32 5.49
C HIS A 78 -0.60 4.49 6.02
N TYR A 79 -0.01 5.53 6.63
CA TYR A 79 -0.76 6.70 7.11
C TYR A 79 -1.40 7.45 5.95
N THR A 80 -0.65 7.67 4.87
CA THR A 80 -1.16 8.34 3.67
C THR A 80 -2.27 7.52 3.00
N CYS A 81 -2.11 6.19 2.92
CA CYS A 81 -3.13 5.30 2.39
C CYS A 81 -4.43 5.38 3.21
N LYS A 82 -4.32 5.32 4.53
CA LYS A 82 -5.48 5.46 5.43
C LYS A 82 -6.17 6.81 5.30
N ASP A 83 -5.42 7.88 5.10
CA ASP A 83 -6.01 9.21 4.91
C ASP A 83 -6.80 9.30 3.60
N VAL A 84 -6.26 8.78 2.50
CA VAL A 84 -6.98 8.67 1.23
C VAL A 84 -8.25 7.83 1.37
N ILE A 85 -8.17 6.69 2.06
CA ILE A 85 -9.36 5.87 2.34
C ILE A 85 -10.39 6.67 3.13
N ARG A 86 -10.00 7.38 4.18
CA ARG A 86 -10.88 8.19 5.02
C ARG A 86 -11.62 9.27 4.22
N VAL A 87 -10.90 9.97 3.33
CA VAL A 87 -11.45 11.09 2.54
C VAL A 87 -12.36 10.61 1.41
N PHE A 88 -11.99 9.51 0.75
CA PHE A 88 -12.66 9.03 -0.47
C PHE A 88 -13.49 7.75 -0.26
N LYS A 89 -13.73 7.34 0.98
CA LYS A 89 -14.52 6.15 1.30
C LYS A 89 -15.87 6.17 0.56
N GLY A 90 -16.18 5.08 -0.15
CA GLY A 90 -17.41 4.92 -0.92
C GLY A 90 -17.49 5.72 -2.23
N LYS A 91 -16.41 6.42 -2.61
CA LYS A 91 -16.35 7.19 -3.87
C LYS A 91 -15.32 6.64 -4.86
N MET A 92 -14.47 5.72 -4.41
CA MET A 92 -13.41 5.13 -5.21
C MET A 92 -13.97 4.23 -6.31
N LYS A 93 -13.38 4.31 -7.49
CA LYS A 93 -13.77 3.52 -8.67
C LYS A 93 -12.56 2.78 -9.25
N PRO A 94 -12.78 1.66 -9.95
CA PRO A 94 -11.73 1.02 -10.73
C PRO A 94 -11.08 2.01 -11.71
N GLY A 95 -9.74 2.08 -11.68
CA GLY A 95 -8.96 2.99 -12.51
C GLY A 95 -8.61 4.33 -11.88
N ASP A 96 -9.20 4.70 -10.74
CA ASP A 96 -8.84 5.91 -10.01
C ASP A 96 -7.38 5.84 -9.52
N VAL A 97 -6.72 6.99 -9.51
CA VAL A 97 -5.42 7.21 -8.87
C VAL A 97 -5.51 8.50 -8.05
N TYR A 98 -5.15 8.40 -6.79
CA TYR A 98 -5.13 9.51 -5.85
C TYR A 98 -3.71 10.03 -5.71
N ILE A 99 -3.57 11.35 -5.76
CA ILE A 99 -2.31 12.04 -5.57
C ILE A 99 -2.37 12.89 -4.30
N ILE A 100 -1.33 12.82 -3.49
CA ILE A 100 -1.23 13.57 -2.24
C ILE A 100 0.23 13.93 -1.95
N ASN A 101 0.45 15.13 -1.43
CA ASN A 101 1.74 15.61 -0.93
C ASN A 101 1.61 16.40 0.38
N ASP A 102 0.52 16.19 1.11
CA ASP A 102 0.30 16.86 2.39
C ASP A 102 1.09 16.16 3.52
N PRO A 103 2.09 16.81 4.15
CA PRO A 103 2.84 16.22 5.25
C PRO A 103 1.97 15.91 6.47
N TYR A 104 0.88 16.64 6.67
CA TYR A 104 -0.06 16.41 7.78
C TYR A 104 -0.99 15.21 7.54
N ALA A 105 -1.04 14.72 6.31
CA ALA A 105 -1.77 13.51 5.93
C ALA A 105 -0.84 12.29 5.74
N GLY A 106 0.23 12.20 6.53
CA GLY A 106 1.15 11.07 6.53
C GLY A 106 2.34 11.22 5.59
N GLY A 107 2.52 12.37 4.94
CA GLY A 107 3.76 12.72 4.21
C GLY A 107 4.93 13.00 5.16
N THR A 108 6.16 13.03 4.64
CA THR A 108 7.34 13.46 5.40
C THR A 108 7.61 14.94 5.16
N HIS A 109 7.47 15.42 3.92
CA HIS A 109 7.57 16.83 3.54
C HIS A 109 6.79 17.11 2.24
N PHE A 110 6.62 18.37 1.86
CA PHE A 110 5.81 18.78 0.70
C PHE A 110 6.33 18.25 -0.66
N ASN A 111 7.59 17.86 -0.75
CA ASN A 111 8.16 17.32 -1.97
C ASN A 111 7.84 15.82 -2.17
N ASP A 112 7.35 15.15 -1.13
CA ASP A 112 6.91 13.76 -1.19
C ASP A 112 5.54 13.68 -1.85
N VAL A 113 5.54 13.56 -3.15
CA VAL A 113 4.32 13.30 -3.91
C VAL A 113 4.04 11.81 -3.91
N ARG A 114 2.89 11.39 -3.40
CA ARG A 114 2.47 9.99 -3.34
C ARG A 114 1.31 9.73 -4.27
N LEU A 115 1.41 8.62 -5.00
CA LEU A 115 0.36 8.09 -5.86
C LEU A 115 -0.21 6.84 -5.20
N ILE A 116 -1.54 6.80 -5.02
CA ILE A 116 -2.24 5.69 -4.37
C ILE A 116 -3.34 5.21 -5.30
N ARG A 117 -3.32 3.92 -5.62
CA ARG A 117 -4.29 3.30 -6.52
C ARG A 117 -5.00 2.15 -5.81
N PRO A 118 -6.34 2.17 -5.72
CA PRO A 118 -7.09 1.04 -5.20
C PRO A 118 -7.03 -0.15 -6.17
N ILE A 119 -6.96 -1.34 -5.61
CA ILE A 119 -6.98 -2.62 -6.32
C ILE A 119 -8.33 -3.24 -6.11
N PHE A 120 -9.06 -3.46 -7.20
CA PHE A 120 -10.40 -4.04 -7.19
C PHE A 120 -10.41 -5.49 -7.66
N VAL A 121 -11.26 -6.30 -7.04
CA VAL A 121 -11.72 -7.59 -7.56
C VAL A 121 -13.25 -7.53 -7.63
N GLY A 122 -13.78 -7.52 -8.84
CA GLY A 122 -15.19 -7.13 -9.03
C GLY A 122 -15.43 -5.71 -8.56
N ASP A 123 -16.38 -5.52 -7.64
CA ASP A 123 -16.70 -4.23 -7.05
C ASP A 123 -16.06 -4.00 -5.67
N GLU A 124 -15.25 -4.93 -5.20
CA GLU A 124 -14.64 -4.90 -3.88
C GLU A 124 -13.17 -4.40 -3.96
N ILE A 125 -12.82 -3.47 -3.07
CA ILE A 125 -11.42 -3.06 -2.88
C ILE A 125 -10.73 -4.08 -1.98
N ILE A 126 -9.73 -4.79 -2.53
CA ILE A 126 -8.95 -5.78 -1.80
C ILE A 126 -7.62 -5.24 -1.26
N GLY A 127 -7.22 -4.05 -1.69
CA GLY A 127 -5.97 -3.41 -1.26
C GLY A 127 -5.64 -2.18 -2.08
N PHE A 128 -4.44 -1.66 -1.85
CA PHE A 128 -3.92 -0.48 -2.53
C PHE A 128 -2.46 -0.68 -2.93
N SER A 129 -2.10 -0.19 -4.11
CA SER A 129 -0.71 0.02 -4.50
C SER A 129 -0.36 1.49 -4.36
N GLN A 130 0.85 1.79 -3.90
CA GLN A 130 1.33 3.16 -3.79
C GLN A 130 2.83 3.29 -4.09
N SER A 131 3.18 4.51 -4.53
CA SER A 131 4.57 4.88 -4.78
C SER A 131 4.75 6.36 -4.54
#